data_4cc9b0c869b43aa1644c20a289a1701f
#
_entry.id   4cc9b0c869b43aa1644c20a289a1701f
#
_cell.length_a   1.000
_cell.length_b   1.000
_cell.length_c   1.000
_cell.angle_alpha   90.00
_cell.angle_beta   90.00
_cell.angle_gamma   90.00
#
_symmetry.space_group_name_H-M   'P 1'
#
loop_
_entity.id
_entity.type
_entity.pdbx_description
1 polymer ?
#
loop_
_entity_poly.entity_id
_entity_poly.type
_entity_poly.pdbx_seq_one_letter_code
_entity_poly.pdbx_strand_id
1 'polypeptide(L)'
;AQTLWKYEEKCGNIHGYPWNVVAKIKSQKLEQEGQTRGLVVDFGNLKKDLKKLCDSFDHSLIYETGSLKAETIAALQKEDFHLEKVSFRPTAENFAYYFYKKLTELGYEVHCVEVYETPNNCAVYEEE
;
A
#
# COMPACT_ATOMS: atom_id res chain seq x y z
N ALA A 1 -0.99 -10.30 6.35
CA ALA A 1 -2.31 -10.52 6.96
C ALA A 1 -2.82 -9.23 7.60
N GLN A 2 -4.11 -9.15 7.81
CA GLN A 2 -4.74 -8.00 8.44
C GLN A 2 -6.04 -8.40 9.14
N THR A 3 -6.58 -7.45 9.90
CA THR A 3 -7.89 -7.57 10.51
C THR A 3 -8.60 -6.22 10.40
N LEU A 4 -9.92 -6.23 10.19
CA LEU A 4 -10.73 -5.02 10.15
C LEU A 4 -11.41 -4.83 11.51
N TRP A 5 -10.83 -3.94 12.31
CA TRP A 5 -11.28 -3.64 13.66
C TRP A 5 -12.72 -3.12 13.65
N LYS A 6 -13.54 -3.65 14.56
CA LYS A 6 -14.97 -3.34 14.69
C LYS A 6 -15.81 -3.73 13.47
N TYR A 7 -15.32 -4.66 12.67
CA TYR A 7 -16.09 -5.24 11.56
C TYR A 7 -16.76 -6.52 12.03
N GLU A 8 -18.07 -6.62 11.85
CA GLU A 8 -18.88 -7.70 12.45
C GLU A 8 -18.87 -9.01 11.68
N GLU A 9 -18.41 -9.00 10.43
CA GLU A 9 -18.33 -10.19 9.59
C GLU A 9 -16.91 -10.80 9.62
N LYS A 10 -16.71 -11.83 8.79
CA LYS A 10 -15.46 -12.62 8.78
C LYS A 10 -14.19 -11.81 8.57
N CYS A 11 -14.27 -10.64 7.93
CA CYS A 11 -13.10 -9.77 7.74
C CYS A 11 -12.60 -9.13 9.04
N GLY A 12 -13.37 -9.24 10.13
CA GLY A 12 -12.90 -8.89 11.47
C GLY A 12 -11.88 -9.87 12.02
N ASN A 13 -11.80 -11.08 11.48
CA ASN A 13 -10.81 -12.07 11.84
C ASN A 13 -9.48 -11.78 11.14
N ILE A 14 -8.41 -12.43 11.61
CA ILE A 14 -7.11 -12.35 10.92
C ILE A 14 -7.25 -13.08 9.59
N HIS A 15 -6.92 -12.38 8.51
CA HIS A 15 -7.00 -12.95 7.16
C HIS A 15 -5.95 -12.30 6.27
N GLY A 16 -5.70 -12.87 5.10
CA GLY A 16 -4.71 -12.31 4.19
C GLY A 16 -4.87 -12.81 2.76
N TYR A 17 -4.35 -12.01 1.83
CA TYR A 17 -4.34 -12.28 0.41
C TYR A 17 -3.01 -11.79 -0.17
N PRO A 18 -2.55 -12.37 -1.29
CA PRO A 18 -1.40 -11.81 -2.03
C PRO A 18 -1.86 -10.55 -2.77
N TRP A 19 -1.75 -9.40 -2.11
CA TRP A 19 -2.19 -8.13 -2.67
C TRP A 19 -1.29 -7.68 -3.80
N ASN A 20 -1.88 -7.06 -4.80
CA ASN A 20 -1.16 -6.47 -5.93
C ASN A 20 -1.43 -4.97 -6.00
N VAL A 21 -0.37 -4.18 -6.08
CA VAL A 21 -0.45 -2.72 -6.12
C VAL A 21 0.00 -2.24 -7.51
N VAL A 22 -0.85 -1.47 -8.16
CA VAL A 22 -0.56 -0.90 -9.49
C VAL A 22 -0.63 0.63 -9.38
N ALA A 23 0.46 1.30 -9.73
CA ALA A 23 0.52 2.76 -9.75
C ALA A 23 0.56 3.23 -11.21
N LYS A 24 -0.32 4.16 -11.55
CA LYS A 24 -0.37 4.77 -12.88
C LYS A 24 0.05 6.23 -12.78
N ILE A 25 1.02 6.59 -13.58
CA ILE A 25 1.63 7.94 -13.59
C ILE A 25 1.15 8.69 -14.82
N LYS A 26 0.96 9.99 -14.65
CA LYS A 26 0.54 10.87 -15.76
C LYS A 26 1.50 12.03 -15.90
N SER A 27 1.51 12.66 -17.08
CA SER A 27 2.19 13.92 -17.30
C SER A 27 1.57 14.61 -18.49
N GLN A 28 1.58 15.95 -18.47
CA GLN A 28 1.15 16.75 -19.61
C GLN A 28 2.28 16.93 -20.63
N LYS A 29 3.53 16.66 -20.23
CA LYS A 29 4.72 16.79 -21.09
C LYS A 29 5.59 15.58 -20.94
N LEU A 30 6.17 15.15 -22.07
CA LEU A 30 7.26 14.20 -22.05
C LEU A 30 8.57 14.96 -21.85
N GLU A 31 9.55 14.30 -21.26
CA GLU A 31 10.88 14.86 -21.16
C GLU A 31 11.45 15.14 -22.57
N GLN A 32 12.02 16.31 -22.76
CA GLN A 32 12.51 16.75 -24.07
C GLN A 32 14.00 16.51 -24.27
N GLU A 33 14.76 16.39 -23.18
CA GLU A 33 16.21 16.28 -23.20
C GLU A 33 16.70 15.23 -22.22
N GLY A 34 17.94 14.77 -22.43
CA GLY A 34 18.60 13.86 -21.54
C GLY A 34 18.19 12.40 -21.72
N GLN A 35 18.58 11.59 -20.76
CA GLN A 35 18.39 10.14 -20.79
C GLN A 35 16.92 9.75 -20.76
N THR A 36 16.08 10.58 -20.16
CA THR A 36 14.62 10.32 -20.01
C THR A 36 13.78 10.96 -21.13
N ARG A 37 14.41 11.42 -22.20
CA ARG A 37 13.72 12.04 -23.34
C ARG A 37 12.64 11.08 -23.88
N GLY A 38 11.44 11.60 -24.05
CA GLY A 38 10.30 10.82 -24.55
C GLY A 38 9.58 10.00 -23.48
N LEU A 39 10.00 10.10 -22.22
CA LEU A 39 9.43 9.36 -21.11
C LEU A 39 8.63 10.29 -20.19
N VAL A 40 7.61 9.75 -19.54
CA VAL A 40 6.89 10.43 -18.46
C VAL A 40 7.73 10.35 -17.18
N VAL A 41 8.33 9.20 -16.95
CA VAL A 41 9.09 8.90 -15.76
C VAL A 41 10.04 7.74 -16.06
N ASP A 42 11.11 7.63 -15.29
CA ASP A 42 11.93 6.42 -15.32
C ASP A 42 11.21 5.30 -14.58
N PHE A 43 10.71 4.32 -15.32
CA PHE A 43 9.97 3.20 -14.74
C PHE A 43 10.81 2.35 -13.80
N GLY A 44 12.13 2.33 -13.99
CA GLY A 44 13.03 1.63 -13.07
C GLY A 44 13.01 2.25 -11.68
N ASN A 45 13.04 3.58 -11.62
CA ASN A 45 12.95 4.32 -10.35
C ASN A 45 11.58 4.15 -9.70
N LEU A 46 10.50 4.27 -10.48
CA LEU A 46 9.15 4.09 -9.99
C LEU A 46 8.95 2.69 -9.40
N LYS A 47 9.39 1.67 -10.13
CA LYS A 47 9.28 0.27 -9.70
C LYS A 47 10.05 0.03 -8.40
N LYS A 48 11.26 0.60 -8.29
CA LYS A 48 12.09 0.48 -7.08
C LYS A 48 11.44 1.15 -5.88
N ASP A 49 10.90 2.36 -6.06
CA ASP A 49 10.24 3.10 -4.99
C ASP A 49 8.97 2.40 -4.54
N LEU A 50 8.14 1.94 -5.47
CA LEU A 50 6.92 1.22 -5.16
C LEU A 50 7.23 -0.10 -4.44
N LYS A 51 8.23 -0.84 -4.91
CA LYS A 51 8.66 -2.08 -4.25
C LYS A 51 9.09 -1.83 -2.82
N LYS A 52 9.85 -0.76 -2.56
CA LYS A 52 10.30 -0.41 -1.22
C LYS A 52 9.12 -0.13 -0.29
N LEU A 53 8.10 0.58 -0.79
CA LEU A 53 6.88 0.84 -0.01
C LEU A 53 6.13 -0.45 0.29
N CYS A 54 5.99 -1.33 -0.69
CA CYS A 54 5.28 -2.59 -0.51
C CYS A 54 6.03 -3.57 0.39
N ASP A 55 7.36 -3.61 0.30
CA ASP A 55 8.18 -4.54 1.09
C ASP A 55 8.04 -4.32 2.59
N SER A 56 7.73 -3.09 3.02
CA SER A 56 7.51 -2.81 4.44
C SER A 56 6.30 -3.55 5.01
N PHE A 57 5.37 -3.94 4.15
CA PHE A 57 4.14 -4.64 4.55
C PHE A 57 4.17 -6.14 4.21
N ASP A 58 5.15 -6.56 3.41
CA ASP A 58 5.24 -7.94 2.95
C ASP A 58 5.55 -8.88 4.11
N HIS A 59 4.89 -10.04 4.14
CA HIS A 59 5.04 -11.05 5.20
C HIS A 59 4.85 -10.47 6.60
N SER A 60 3.88 -9.58 6.77
CA SER A 60 3.60 -8.94 8.06
C SER A 60 2.15 -9.12 8.46
N LEU A 61 1.88 -8.93 9.75
CA LEU A 61 0.53 -8.69 10.24
C LEU A 61 0.33 -7.19 10.34
N ILE A 62 -0.57 -6.66 9.53
CA ILE A 62 -0.89 -5.23 9.51
C ILE A 62 -2.10 -5.00 10.42
N TYR A 63 -1.95 -4.08 11.36
CA TYR A 63 -3.04 -3.79 12.30
C TYR A 63 -3.21 -2.29 12.49
N GLU A 64 -4.46 -1.89 12.75
CA GLU A 64 -4.79 -0.50 13.02
C GLU A 64 -4.38 -0.15 14.46
N THR A 65 -3.85 1.06 14.66
CA THR A 65 -3.48 1.57 15.98
C THR A 65 -4.65 1.42 16.95
N GLY A 66 -4.40 0.79 18.10
CA GLY A 66 -5.41 0.58 19.13
C GLY A 66 -6.31 -0.63 18.93
N SER A 67 -6.17 -1.37 17.82
CA SER A 67 -7.03 -2.51 17.52
C SER A 67 -6.64 -3.79 18.26
N LEU A 68 -5.39 -3.92 18.67
CA LEU A 68 -4.90 -5.08 19.40
C LEU A 68 -4.51 -4.69 20.82
N LYS A 69 -4.70 -5.60 21.75
CA LYS A 69 -4.27 -5.42 23.15
C LYS A 69 -2.75 -5.42 23.24
N ALA A 70 -2.21 -4.67 24.20
CA ALA A 70 -0.77 -4.57 24.41
C ALA A 70 -0.11 -5.94 24.66
N GLU A 71 -0.75 -6.81 25.44
CA GLU A 71 -0.24 -8.15 25.70
C GLU A 71 -0.25 -9.03 24.45
N THR A 72 -1.19 -8.83 23.53
CA THR A 72 -1.23 -9.57 22.27
C THR A 72 -0.05 -9.15 21.39
N ILE A 73 0.19 -7.84 21.27
CA ILE A 73 1.31 -7.30 20.50
C ILE A 73 2.63 -7.82 21.08
N ALA A 74 2.80 -7.76 22.41
CA ALA A 74 4.00 -8.21 23.06
C ALA A 74 4.25 -9.72 22.84
N ALA A 75 3.19 -10.54 22.92
CA ALA A 75 3.30 -11.97 22.68
C ALA A 75 3.73 -12.31 21.26
N LEU A 76 3.14 -11.62 20.27
CA LEU A 76 3.51 -11.82 18.85
C LEU A 76 4.94 -11.38 18.58
N GLN A 77 5.39 -10.28 19.20
CA GLN A 77 6.77 -9.81 19.09
C GLN A 77 7.76 -10.80 19.70
N LYS A 78 7.40 -11.44 20.80
CA LYS A 78 8.24 -12.47 21.43
C LYS A 78 8.40 -13.72 20.56
N GLU A 79 7.41 -14.00 19.71
CA GLU A 79 7.46 -15.08 18.72
C GLU A 79 8.20 -14.65 17.45
N ASP A 80 8.75 -13.43 17.40
CA ASP A 80 9.47 -12.87 16.25
C ASP A 80 8.61 -12.67 15.00
N PHE A 81 7.30 -12.51 15.17
CA PHE A 81 6.43 -12.15 14.05
C PHE A 81 6.62 -10.68 13.67
N HIS A 82 6.64 -10.43 12.38
CA HIS A 82 6.71 -9.05 11.86
C HIS A 82 5.33 -8.40 11.91
N LEU A 83 5.22 -7.31 12.67
CA LEU A 83 4.00 -6.52 12.81
C LEU A 83 4.20 -5.13 12.22
N GLU A 84 3.21 -4.66 11.47
CA GLU A 84 3.19 -3.30 10.94
C GLU A 84 1.94 -2.58 11.45
N LYS A 85 2.17 -1.54 12.24
CA LYS A 85 1.09 -0.70 12.77
C LYS A 85 0.79 0.42 11.79
N VAL A 86 -0.50 0.59 11.46
CA VAL A 86 -0.95 1.69 10.61
C VAL A 86 -1.99 2.52 11.35
N SER A 87 -2.16 3.79 10.95
CA SER A 87 -3.11 4.70 11.58
C SER A 87 -4.49 4.64 10.95
N PHE A 88 -4.72 3.71 10.05
CA PHE A 88 -5.97 3.56 9.31
C PHE A 88 -6.40 2.10 9.32
N ARG A 89 -7.68 1.86 9.04
CA ARG A 89 -8.17 0.49 8.85
C ARG A 89 -7.48 -0.08 7.61
N PRO A 90 -6.83 -1.25 7.70
CA PRO A 90 -6.03 -1.79 6.59
C PRO A 90 -6.89 -2.42 5.49
N THR A 91 -7.63 -1.60 4.78
CA THR A 91 -8.45 -1.98 3.63
C THR A 91 -7.72 -1.66 2.33
N ALA A 92 -8.12 -2.28 1.24
CA ALA A 92 -7.57 -1.97 -0.08
C ALA A 92 -7.75 -0.49 -0.44
N GLU A 93 -8.90 0.10 -0.07
CA GLU A 93 -9.21 1.51 -0.31
C GLU A 93 -8.21 2.42 0.40
N ASN A 94 -7.96 2.17 1.68
CA ASN A 94 -7.04 2.98 2.48
C ASN A 94 -5.60 2.78 2.06
N PHE A 95 -5.20 1.57 1.63
CA PHE A 95 -3.87 1.35 1.08
C PHE A 95 -3.68 2.04 -0.26
N ALA A 96 -4.70 2.06 -1.13
CA ALA A 96 -4.63 2.80 -2.38
C ALA A 96 -4.38 4.30 -2.12
N TYR A 97 -5.08 4.88 -1.16
CA TYR A 97 -4.85 6.25 -0.71
C TYR A 97 -3.43 6.43 -0.16
N TYR A 98 -2.99 5.53 0.70
CA TYR A 98 -1.67 5.58 1.33
C TYR A 98 -0.55 5.57 0.28
N PHE A 99 -0.59 4.63 -0.67
CA PHE A 99 0.43 4.55 -1.71
C PHE A 99 0.39 5.76 -2.64
N TYR A 100 -0.81 6.26 -2.96
CA TYR A 100 -0.97 7.48 -3.75
C TYR A 100 -0.24 8.65 -3.09
N LYS A 101 -0.49 8.87 -1.79
CA LYS A 101 0.14 9.96 -1.05
C LYS A 101 1.66 9.78 -0.94
N LYS A 102 2.13 8.59 -0.67
CA LYS A 102 3.57 8.32 -0.56
C LYS A 102 4.30 8.55 -1.88
N LEU A 103 3.76 8.11 -2.99
CA LEU A 103 4.35 8.34 -4.30
C LEU A 103 4.32 9.82 -4.67
N THR A 104 3.25 10.53 -4.33
CA THR A 104 3.16 11.98 -4.53
C THR A 104 4.24 12.71 -3.73
N GLU A 105 4.47 12.32 -2.48
CA GLU A 105 5.53 12.87 -1.63
C GLU A 105 6.92 12.65 -2.23
N LEU A 106 7.11 11.54 -2.96
CA LEU A 106 8.37 11.24 -3.65
C LEU A 106 8.54 12.02 -4.95
N GLY A 107 7.55 12.80 -5.35
CA GLY A 107 7.62 13.67 -6.51
C GLY A 107 6.96 13.15 -7.78
N TYR A 108 6.29 11.99 -7.73
CA TYR A 108 5.58 11.46 -8.89
C TYR A 108 4.24 12.16 -9.10
N GLU A 109 3.86 12.39 -10.37
CA GLU A 109 2.52 12.82 -10.73
C GLU A 109 1.64 11.59 -10.88
N VAL A 110 0.99 11.20 -9.80
CA VAL A 110 0.21 9.96 -9.77
C VAL A 110 -1.15 10.20 -10.38
N HIS A 111 -1.52 9.39 -11.37
CA HIS A 111 -2.86 9.39 -11.93
C HIS A 111 -3.83 8.64 -11.00
N CYS A 112 -3.48 7.42 -10.66
CA CYS A 112 -4.25 6.61 -9.72
C CYS A 112 -3.38 5.50 -9.15
N VAL A 113 -3.85 4.90 -8.05
CA VAL A 113 -3.29 3.68 -7.50
C VAL A 113 -4.42 2.68 -7.37
N GLU A 114 -4.18 1.47 -7.87
CA GLU A 114 -5.10 0.33 -7.75
C GLU A 114 -4.51 -0.68 -6.78
N VAL A 115 -5.32 -1.15 -5.85
CA VAL A 115 -4.91 -2.20 -4.91
C VAL A 115 -5.86 -3.38 -5.06
N TYR A 116 -5.31 -4.50 -5.47
CA TYR A 116 -6.05 -5.75 -5.66
C TYR A 116 -5.84 -6.66 -4.47
N GLU A 117 -6.90 -7.01 -3.77
CA GLU A 117 -6.86 -8.07 -2.75
C GLU A 117 -6.84 -9.44 -3.42
N THR A 118 -7.64 -9.57 -4.47
CA THR A 118 -7.70 -10.74 -5.35
C THR A 118 -7.76 -10.23 -6.79
N PRO A 119 -7.61 -11.10 -7.81
CA PRO A 119 -7.74 -10.65 -9.20
C PRO A 119 -9.08 -9.99 -9.52
N ASN A 120 -10.13 -10.25 -8.73
CA ASN A 120 -11.48 -9.75 -8.98
C ASN A 120 -11.90 -8.62 -8.05
N ASN A 121 -11.11 -8.31 -7.01
CA ASN A 121 -11.46 -7.30 -6.02
C ASN A 121 -10.39 -6.22 -6.00
N CYS A 122 -10.72 -5.06 -6.53
CA CYS A 122 -9.80 -3.94 -6.68
C CYS A 122 -10.40 -2.65 -6.13
N ALA A 123 -9.61 -1.91 -5.38
CA ALA A 123 -9.92 -0.54 -5.00
C ALA A 123 -9.00 0.41 -5.78
N VAL A 124 -9.56 1.54 -6.21
CA VAL A 124 -8.82 2.56 -6.96
C VAL A 124 -8.93 3.88 -6.22
N TYR A 125 -7.81 4.56 -6.04
CA TYR A 125 -7.79 5.92 -5.52
C TYR A 125 -7.17 6.85 -6.55
N GLU A 126 -7.85 7.98 -6.80
CA GLU A 126 -7.36 9.04 -7.68
C GLU A 126 -7.83 10.40 -7.19
N GLU A 127 -7.06 11.45 -7.52
CA GLU A 127 -7.43 12.84 -7.26
C GLU A 127 -7.43 13.60 -8.58
N GLU A 128 -8.32 14.58 -8.67
CA GLU A 128 -8.38 15.47 -9.82
C GLU A 128 -7.30 16.56 -9.75
#